data_5e0d60a4819f242d11702bd4b5c260a2
#
_entry.id   5e0d60a4819f242d11702bd4b5c260a2
#
_cell.length_a   1.000
_cell.length_b   1.000
_cell.length_c   1.000
_cell.angle_alpha   90.00
_cell.angle_beta   90.00
_cell.angle_gamma   90.00
#
_symmetry.space_group_name_H-M   'P 1'
#
loop_
_entity.id
_entity.type
_entity.pdbx_description
1 polymer ?
#
loop_
_entity_poly.entity_id
_entity_poly.type
_entity_poly.pdbx_seq_one_letter_code
_entity_poly.pdbx_strand_id
1 'polypeptide(L)'
;MEPIQSLETADIQPLSPSVPPALRDGECYHVFISYSSTDYQWTHCLIDQLEACGLQVCYHDRDFLPGRTVLENMSDCIQESQKVLLVLSPEFVRSRWCLLEANMSLFRDCLERKPIVPVLLEPGVSVPLHLCHLTYLEASDPDFKNKLLKVLCTPNQQLQGSTVLPFHPPSIYNGKALQPLDAVNEDSVSKWDCGQFSDMEVPDQLRLIIEDQEKYRKAVRTINSVSQNKVWFRPVWVRVFIYIIGLICIVSLAIFQTFSMATFLQVVPKVRESVVACVLFSLSFYLVPLGLFIHICLWMNDDEKYIVREMKKAIGQANIILSEEKVLMGRRSNSKISLVYVSLERCKHEFSETFSDQVCAEDLFQRALLYFSSGYACCLAQRHFPFPQPSSSGHLEGGVCFCQYVSQQLSVDQWG
;
A
#
# COMPACT_ATOMS: atom_id res chain seq x y z
N MET A 1 -23.16 46.60 33.13
CA MET A 1 -23.63 45.60 34.09
C MET A 1 -25.14 45.50 33.93
N GLU A 2 -25.60 44.66 33.04
CA GLU A 2 -26.99 44.30 32.89
C GLU A 2 -27.19 42.86 33.37
N PRO A 3 -28.27 42.53 34.05
CA PRO A 3 -28.44 41.25 34.72
C PRO A 3 -28.89 40.18 33.74
N ILE A 4 -28.30 39.00 33.90
CA ILE A 4 -28.60 37.75 33.19
C ILE A 4 -30.08 37.41 33.47
N GLN A 5 -30.90 37.44 32.46
CA GLN A 5 -32.28 36.93 32.50
C GLN A 5 -32.27 35.40 32.66
N SER A 6 -32.90 34.95 33.73
CA SER A 6 -33.27 33.57 34.02
C SER A 6 -34.09 32.98 32.86
N LEU A 7 -33.58 31.96 32.20
CA LEU A 7 -34.37 31.15 31.26
C LEU A 7 -35.44 30.38 32.03
N GLU A 8 -36.69 30.79 31.79
CA GLU A 8 -37.88 30.08 32.20
C GLU A 8 -37.89 28.67 31.55
N THR A 9 -38.27 27.72 32.40
CA THR A 9 -38.52 26.32 32.07
C THR A 9 -39.63 26.21 31.03
N ALA A 10 -39.27 26.05 29.74
CA ALA A 10 -40.23 25.66 28.74
C ALA A 10 -40.65 24.20 28.98
N ASP A 11 -41.95 23.98 29.03
CA ASP A 11 -42.63 22.69 29.18
C ASP A 11 -42.07 21.66 28.19
N ILE A 12 -41.26 20.74 28.69
CA ILE A 12 -40.77 19.60 27.92
C ILE A 12 -41.86 18.54 27.99
N GLN A 13 -42.62 18.37 26.90
CA GLN A 13 -43.48 17.19 26.74
C GLN A 13 -42.59 15.92 26.89
N PRO A 14 -43.01 14.96 27.74
CA PRO A 14 -42.26 13.72 27.89
C PRO A 14 -42.33 12.94 26.58
N LEU A 15 -41.14 12.76 25.92
CA LEU A 15 -41.03 11.81 24.84
C LEU A 15 -41.43 10.42 25.32
N SER A 16 -42.18 9.71 24.48
CA SER A 16 -42.34 8.25 24.65
C SER A 16 -40.95 7.63 24.74
N PRO A 17 -40.64 6.80 25.76
CA PRO A 17 -39.34 6.23 25.94
C PRO A 17 -39.00 5.39 24.71
N SER A 18 -38.06 5.87 23.89
CA SER A 18 -37.54 5.11 22.79
C SER A 18 -36.67 4.00 23.39
N VAL A 19 -37.17 2.78 23.34
CA VAL A 19 -36.46 1.61 23.86
C VAL A 19 -35.26 1.35 22.96
N PRO A 20 -34.02 1.24 23.51
CA PRO A 20 -32.84 0.89 22.71
C PRO A 20 -33.04 -0.42 21.92
N PRO A 21 -32.60 -0.51 20.67
CA PRO A 21 -32.75 -1.72 19.88
C PRO A 21 -31.92 -2.87 20.50
N ALA A 22 -32.40 -4.12 20.39
CA ALA A 22 -31.64 -5.26 20.88
C ALA A 22 -30.32 -5.38 20.16
N LEU A 23 -29.22 -5.68 20.90
CA LEU A 23 -27.92 -5.98 20.37
C LEU A 23 -27.96 -7.35 19.66
N ARG A 24 -27.31 -7.45 18.52
CA ARG A 24 -27.20 -8.70 17.73
C ARG A 24 -26.01 -9.53 18.21
N ASP A 25 -25.92 -10.77 17.74
CA ASP A 25 -24.74 -11.60 17.99
C ASP A 25 -23.47 -10.93 17.48
N GLY A 26 -22.49 -10.76 18.35
CA GLY A 26 -21.25 -10.03 18.08
C GLY A 26 -21.30 -8.52 18.33
N GLU A 27 -22.45 -7.96 18.70
CA GLU A 27 -22.57 -6.55 19.11
C GLU A 27 -22.60 -6.45 20.64
N CYS A 28 -21.72 -5.60 21.19
CA CYS A 28 -21.63 -5.32 22.63
C CYS A 28 -22.18 -3.92 22.97
N TYR A 29 -22.23 -3.03 21.99
CA TYR A 29 -22.56 -1.63 22.19
C TYR A 29 -23.59 -1.12 21.17
N HIS A 30 -24.42 -0.17 21.59
CA HIS A 30 -25.35 0.52 20.70
C HIS A 30 -24.65 1.58 19.87
N VAL A 31 -23.60 2.22 20.44
CA VAL A 31 -22.85 3.28 19.77
C VAL A 31 -21.40 3.33 20.23
N PHE A 32 -20.47 3.47 19.28
CA PHE A 32 -19.10 3.90 19.53
C PHE A 32 -18.99 5.39 19.34
N ILE A 33 -18.44 6.11 20.34
CA ILE A 33 -18.25 7.57 20.29
C ILE A 33 -16.78 7.89 20.10
N SER A 34 -16.47 8.56 18.97
CA SER A 34 -15.13 9.07 18.70
C SER A 34 -15.10 10.59 18.86
N TYR A 35 -14.18 11.05 19.70
CA TYR A 35 -14.03 12.46 20.05
C TYR A 35 -12.58 12.84 20.33
N SER A 36 -12.28 14.15 20.33
CA SER A 36 -10.96 14.66 20.76
C SER A 36 -10.90 14.74 22.30
N SER A 37 -9.72 14.49 22.87
CA SER A 37 -9.49 14.63 24.31
C SER A 37 -9.83 16.02 24.85
N THR A 38 -9.78 17.05 24.01
CA THR A 38 -10.22 18.42 24.38
C THR A 38 -11.74 18.52 24.61
N ASP A 39 -12.51 17.63 23.97
CA ASP A 39 -13.99 17.62 24.04
C ASP A 39 -14.51 16.70 25.15
N TYR A 40 -13.61 16.23 26.03
CA TYR A 40 -13.88 15.26 27.09
C TYR A 40 -15.08 15.62 27.93
N GLN A 41 -15.14 16.85 28.50
CA GLN A 41 -16.19 17.23 29.43
C GLN A 41 -17.57 17.19 28.80
N TRP A 42 -17.70 17.73 27.59
CA TRP A 42 -18.98 17.72 26.87
C TRP A 42 -19.37 16.31 26.49
N THR A 43 -18.44 15.54 25.96
CA THR A 43 -18.69 14.17 25.47
C THR A 43 -19.07 13.24 26.62
N HIS A 44 -18.40 13.31 27.77
CA HIS A 44 -18.72 12.49 28.93
C HIS A 44 -20.08 12.83 29.51
N CYS A 45 -20.45 14.11 29.53
CA CYS A 45 -21.82 14.51 29.93
C CYS A 45 -22.89 13.94 28.98
N LEU A 46 -22.57 13.83 27.67
CA LEU A 46 -23.45 13.17 26.71
C LEU A 46 -23.49 11.66 26.92
N ILE A 47 -22.36 11.01 27.17
CA ILE A 47 -22.25 9.56 27.45
C ILE A 47 -23.12 9.20 28.64
N ASP A 48 -22.99 9.92 29.77
CA ASP A 48 -23.77 9.68 30.97
C ASP A 48 -25.31 9.77 30.70
N GLN A 49 -25.73 10.72 29.87
CA GLN A 49 -27.12 10.87 29.48
C GLN A 49 -27.61 9.72 28.59
N LEU A 50 -26.77 9.25 27.65
CA LEU A 50 -27.12 8.14 26.78
C LEU A 50 -27.21 6.82 27.57
N GLU A 51 -26.25 6.58 28.48
CA GLU A 51 -26.26 5.42 29.36
C GLU A 51 -27.46 5.46 30.33
N ALA A 52 -27.81 6.62 30.84
CA ALA A 52 -29.06 6.80 31.65
C ALA A 52 -30.33 6.47 30.85
N CYS A 53 -30.31 6.59 29.52
CA CYS A 53 -31.38 6.15 28.63
C CYS A 53 -31.32 4.65 28.29
N GLY A 54 -30.41 3.89 28.87
CA GLY A 54 -30.26 2.45 28.67
C GLY A 54 -29.42 2.05 27.43
N LEU A 55 -28.73 3.00 26.80
CA LEU A 55 -27.81 2.72 25.70
C LEU A 55 -26.47 2.24 26.26
N GLN A 56 -25.90 1.22 25.67
CA GLN A 56 -24.51 0.80 25.95
C GLN A 56 -23.57 1.56 25.02
N VAL A 57 -22.68 2.37 25.60
CA VAL A 57 -21.78 3.26 24.88
C VAL A 57 -20.35 2.76 24.97
N CYS A 58 -19.68 2.71 23.84
CA CYS A 58 -18.24 2.42 23.74
C CYS A 58 -17.48 3.72 23.51
N TYR A 59 -16.36 3.92 24.24
CA TYR A 59 -15.48 5.08 24.07
C TYR A 59 -14.05 4.79 24.53
N HIS A 60 -13.10 5.51 24.00
CA HIS A 60 -11.67 5.15 24.08
C HIS A 60 -11.09 5.13 25.50
N ASP A 61 -11.52 6.03 26.40
CA ASP A 61 -10.92 6.12 27.74
C ASP A 61 -11.25 4.90 28.62
N ARG A 62 -12.39 4.23 28.40
CA ARG A 62 -12.81 3.06 29.16
C ARG A 62 -12.52 1.73 28.47
N ASP A 63 -12.76 1.68 27.14
CA ASP A 63 -12.91 0.41 26.43
C ASP A 63 -11.68 0.02 25.60
N PHE A 64 -10.72 0.94 25.42
CA PHE A 64 -9.47 0.61 24.72
C PHE A 64 -8.54 -0.22 25.59
N LEU A 65 -8.05 -1.32 25.03
CA LEU A 65 -7.13 -2.23 25.71
C LEU A 65 -5.70 -1.70 25.63
N PRO A 66 -5.03 -1.47 26.79
CA PRO A 66 -3.62 -1.08 26.81
C PRO A 66 -2.74 -2.15 26.13
N GLY A 67 -1.73 -1.69 25.38
CA GLY A 67 -0.80 -2.57 24.66
C GLY A 67 -1.22 -2.91 23.24
N ARG A 68 -2.45 -2.59 22.83
CA ARG A 68 -2.89 -2.64 21.43
C ARG A 68 -2.74 -1.27 20.76
N THR A 69 -2.62 -1.27 19.46
CA THR A 69 -2.62 0.01 18.73
C THR A 69 -3.98 0.72 18.86
N VAL A 70 -3.98 2.06 18.77
CA VAL A 70 -5.24 2.84 18.78
C VAL A 70 -6.19 2.36 17.67
N LEU A 71 -5.64 1.97 16.54
CA LEU A 71 -6.40 1.53 15.38
C LEU A 71 -7.09 0.19 15.59
N GLU A 72 -6.38 -0.81 16.15
CA GLU A 72 -6.98 -2.10 16.50
C GLU A 72 -8.13 -1.92 17.47
N ASN A 73 -7.91 -1.14 18.54
CA ASN A 73 -8.95 -0.84 19.51
C ASN A 73 -10.17 -0.16 18.88
N MET A 74 -9.92 0.84 18.00
CA MET A 74 -11.03 1.51 17.27
C MET A 74 -11.78 0.55 16.36
N SER A 75 -11.06 -0.31 15.63
CA SER A 75 -11.68 -1.30 14.74
C SER A 75 -12.61 -2.24 15.51
N ASP A 76 -12.13 -2.80 16.61
CA ASP A 76 -12.92 -3.71 17.44
C ASP A 76 -14.15 -2.99 18.01
N CYS A 77 -13.98 -1.79 18.59
CA CYS A 77 -15.09 -1.01 19.13
C CYS A 77 -16.15 -0.65 18.06
N ILE A 78 -15.72 -0.34 16.83
CA ILE A 78 -16.65 -0.09 15.73
C ILE A 78 -17.38 -1.37 15.32
N GLN A 79 -16.67 -2.49 15.21
CA GLN A 79 -17.28 -3.78 14.83
C GLN A 79 -18.30 -4.24 15.85
N GLU A 80 -18.01 -4.07 17.13
CA GLU A 80 -18.88 -4.45 18.25
C GLU A 80 -20.02 -3.45 18.53
N SER A 81 -20.06 -2.31 17.83
CA SER A 81 -21.10 -1.28 18.00
C SER A 81 -22.10 -1.30 16.85
N GLN A 82 -23.38 -0.96 17.13
CA GLN A 82 -24.41 -0.84 16.09
C GLN A 82 -24.22 0.42 15.23
N LYS A 83 -23.76 1.51 15.82
CA LYS A 83 -23.59 2.81 15.16
C LYS A 83 -22.28 3.48 15.58
N VAL A 84 -21.84 4.45 14.80
CA VAL A 84 -20.69 5.28 15.11
C VAL A 84 -21.11 6.73 15.23
N LEU A 85 -20.78 7.37 16.33
CA LEU A 85 -21.01 8.80 16.55
C LEU A 85 -19.67 9.52 16.51
N LEU A 86 -19.56 10.53 15.65
CA LEU A 86 -18.36 11.36 15.53
C LEU A 86 -18.64 12.74 16.10
N VAL A 87 -17.94 13.12 17.16
CA VAL A 87 -18.00 14.47 17.73
C VAL A 87 -17.03 15.37 16.98
N LEU A 88 -17.55 16.18 16.08
CA LEU A 88 -16.77 17.05 15.21
C LEU A 88 -16.54 18.40 15.87
N SER A 89 -15.32 18.60 16.36
CA SER A 89 -14.77 19.88 16.81
C SER A 89 -13.61 20.30 15.94
N PRO A 90 -13.13 21.54 16.00
CA PRO A 90 -11.91 21.96 15.29
C PRO A 90 -10.70 21.10 15.67
N GLU A 91 -10.58 20.69 16.94
CA GLU A 91 -9.50 19.85 17.43
C GLU A 91 -9.62 18.39 16.93
N PHE A 92 -10.84 17.86 16.91
CA PHE A 92 -11.11 16.53 16.34
C PHE A 92 -10.69 16.48 14.86
N VAL A 93 -11.10 17.47 14.08
CA VAL A 93 -10.75 17.57 12.66
C VAL A 93 -9.22 17.69 12.46
N ARG A 94 -8.53 18.39 13.36
CA ARG A 94 -7.09 18.62 13.29
C ARG A 94 -6.25 17.40 13.70
N SER A 95 -6.66 16.68 14.74
CA SER A 95 -5.86 15.61 15.36
C SER A 95 -6.38 14.19 15.07
N ARG A 96 -7.64 13.93 15.40
CA ARG A 96 -8.22 12.59 15.28
C ARG A 96 -8.67 12.27 13.88
N TRP A 97 -9.16 13.29 13.16
CA TRP A 97 -9.54 13.11 11.76
C TRP A 97 -8.33 12.75 10.89
N CYS A 98 -7.16 13.35 11.10
CA CYS A 98 -5.94 12.95 10.39
C CYS A 98 -5.59 11.49 10.63
N LEU A 99 -5.80 10.97 11.84
CA LEU A 99 -5.59 9.56 12.17
C LEU A 99 -6.64 8.66 11.50
N LEU A 100 -7.91 9.06 11.59
CA LEU A 100 -9.04 8.44 10.90
C LEU A 100 -8.84 8.49 9.38
N GLU A 101 -8.43 9.64 8.87
CA GLU A 101 -8.19 9.87 7.45
C GLU A 101 -7.02 9.04 6.91
N ALA A 102 -5.93 8.92 7.66
CA ALA A 102 -4.80 8.06 7.30
C ALA A 102 -5.18 6.56 7.26
N ASN A 103 -6.30 6.19 7.93
CA ASN A 103 -6.76 4.81 8.08
C ASN A 103 -8.22 4.60 7.64
N MET A 104 -8.73 5.48 6.77
CA MET A 104 -10.12 5.40 6.27
C MET A 104 -10.43 4.13 5.50
N SER A 105 -9.42 3.43 5.00
CA SER A 105 -9.58 2.07 4.49
C SER A 105 -10.04 1.07 5.57
N LEU A 106 -9.61 1.28 6.82
CA LEU A 106 -10.07 0.57 8.02
C LEU A 106 -11.55 0.77 8.27
N PHE A 107 -11.97 2.02 8.16
CA PHE A 107 -13.33 2.41 8.48
C PHE A 107 -14.30 2.14 7.33
N ARG A 108 -13.80 1.85 6.13
CA ARG A 108 -14.62 1.63 4.95
C ARG A 108 -15.62 0.49 5.18
N ASP A 109 -15.14 -0.69 5.57
CA ASP A 109 -16.02 -1.85 5.82
C ASP A 109 -16.92 -1.64 7.02
N CYS A 110 -16.40 -0.93 8.04
CA CYS A 110 -17.21 -0.55 9.20
C CYS A 110 -18.25 0.51 8.84
N LEU A 111 -17.89 1.49 8.00
CA LEU A 111 -18.75 2.59 7.60
C LEU A 111 -19.79 2.19 6.53
N GLU A 112 -19.47 1.23 5.66
CA GLU A 112 -20.44 0.69 4.70
C GLU A 112 -21.54 -0.15 5.40
N ARG A 113 -21.21 -0.73 6.55
CA ARG A 113 -22.12 -1.60 7.30
C ARG A 113 -22.81 -0.93 8.48
N LYS A 114 -22.26 0.17 9.00
CA LYS A 114 -22.72 0.82 10.24
C LYS A 114 -23.05 2.29 10.00
N PRO A 115 -24.24 2.78 10.41
CA PRO A 115 -24.59 4.18 10.29
C PRO A 115 -23.65 5.08 11.09
N ILE A 116 -23.18 6.15 10.44
CA ILE A 116 -22.40 7.21 11.07
C ILE A 116 -23.33 8.36 11.40
N VAL A 117 -23.23 8.86 12.61
CA VAL A 117 -23.94 10.02 13.10
C VAL A 117 -22.93 11.12 13.42
N PRO A 118 -22.70 12.07 12.49
CA PRO A 118 -21.83 13.20 12.77
C PRO A 118 -22.56 14.24 13.61
N VAL A 119 -21.89 14.71 14.67
CA VAL A 119 -22.36 15.76 15.57
C VAL A 119 -21.40 16.93 15.48
N LEU A 120 -21.87 18.09 15.08
CA LEU A 120 -21.11 19.34 15.12
C LEU A 120 -21.17 19.94 16.52
N LEU A 121 -20.02 20.02 17.18
CA LEU A 121 -19.94 20.58 18.52
C LEU A 121 -20.07 22.11 18.53
N GLU A 122 -19.47 22.75 17.51
CA GLU A 122 -19.46 24.20 17.35
C GLU A 122 -19.93 24.61 15.94
N PRO A 123 -20.64 25.76 15.81
CA PRO A 123 -20.97 26.27 14.49
C PRO A 123 -19.71 26.69 13.73
N GLY A 124 -19.62 26.33 12.46
CA GLY A 124 -18.49 26.70 11.59
C GLY A 124 -17.32 25.72 11.58
N VAL A 125 -17.45 24.54 12.20
CA VAL A 125 -16.49 23.45 12.02
C VAL A 125 -16.46 23.05 10.55
N SER A 126 -15.26 23.00 9.97
CA SER A 126 -15.07 22.51 8.60
C SER A 126 -15.36 21.01 8.57
N VAL A 127 -16.56 20.64 8.13
CA VAL A 127 -16.93 19.23 7.97
C VAL A 127 -16.01 18.59 6.92
N PRO A 128 -15.32 17.49 7.24
CA PRO A 128 -14.49 16.78 6.29
C PRO A 128 -15.27 16.39 5.04
N LEU A 129 -14.64 16.49 3.88
CA LEU A 129 -15.28 16.29 2.57
C LEU A 129 -16.02 14.95 2.46
N HIS A 130 -15.55 13.94 3.20
CA HIS A 130 -16.13 12.58 3.22
C HIS A 130 -17.43 12.48 4.01
N LEU A 131 -17.63 13.40 4.93
CA LEU A 131 -18.83 13.45 5.77
C LEU A 131 -19.85 14.50 5.28
N CYS A 132 -19.46 15.34 4.30
CA CYS A 132 -20.33 16.44 3.83
C CYS A 132 -21.62 15.96 3.16
N HIS A 133 -21.70 14.70 2.74
CA HIS A 133 -22.92 14.08 2.20
C HIS A 133 -23.86 13.53 3.28
N LEU A 134 -23.40 13.42 4.52
CA LEU A 134 -24.22 12.97 5.64
C LEU A 134 -24.95 14.15 6.27
N THR A 135 -26.15 13.90 6.74
CA THR A 135 -26.87 14.87 7.59
C THR A 135 -26.24 14.84 8.97
N TYR A 136 -25.81 15.98 9.46
CA TYR A 136 -25.22 16.15 10.79
C TYR A 136 -26.19 16.74 11.78
N LEU A 137 -25.95 16.48 13.06
CA LEU A 137 -26.66 17.09 14.18
C LEU A 137 -25.81 18.21 14.75
N GLU A 138 -26.40 19.37 15.02
CA GLU A 138 -25.73 20.45 15.71
C GLU A 138 -25.94 20.33 17.21
N ALA A 139 -24.89 20.34 18.01
CA ALA A 139 -24.99 20.27 19.48
C ALA A 139 -25.69 21.49 20.07
N SER A 140 -25.71 22.61 19.35
CA SER A 140 -26.43 23.84 19.71
C SER A 140 -27.95 23.81 19.46
N ASP A 141 -28.44 22.79 18.73
CA ASP A 141 -29.88 22.65 18.45
C ASP A 141 -30.63 22.34 19.75
N PRO A 142 -31.67 23.11 20.10
CA PRO A 142 -32.49 22.84 21.32
C PRO A 142 -33.07 21.43 21.38
N ASP A 143 -33.34 20.82 20.20
CA ASP A 143 -33.90 19.47 20.09
C ASP A 143 -32.82 18.39 19.82
N PHE A 144 -31.54 18.73 19.96
CA PHE A 144 -30.41 17.87 19.69
C PHE A 144 -30.54 16.48 20.33
N LYS A 145 -30.80 16.44 21.63
CA LYS A 145 -30.91 15.20 22.41
C LYS A 145 -31.98 14.26 21.88
N ASN A 146 -33.16 14.81 21.59
CA ASN A 146 -34.28 14.03 21.08
C ASN A 146 -34.00 13.49 19.69
N LYS A 147 -33.40 14.30 18.81
CA LYS A 147 -33.00 13.89 17.48
C LYS A 147 -31.95 12.81 17.56
N LEU A 148 -30.93 12.95 18.41
CA LEU A 148 -29.87 11.98 18.60
C LEU A 148 -30.41 10.65 19.13
N LEU A 149 -31.22 10.66 20.21
CA LEU A 149 -31.86 9.46 20.76
C LEU A 149 -32.73 8.76 19.72
N LYS A 150 -33.52 9.51 18.94
CA LYS A 150 -34.33 8.96 17.86
C LYS A 150 -33.45 8.21 16.84
N VAL A 151 -32.34 8.80 16.42
CA VAL A 151 -31.40 8.14 15.46
C VAL A 151 -30.74 6.92 16.10
N LEU A 152 -30.28 7.01 17.34
CA LEU A 152 -29.62 5.90 18.03
C LEU A 152 -30.56 4.72 18.30
N CYS A 153 -31.83 4.99 18.63
CA CYS A 153 -32.82 3.96 18.88
C CYS A 153 -33.50 3.42 17.61
N THR A 154 -33.31 4.06 16.45
CA THR A 154 -33.87 3.55 15.18
C THR A 154 -33.03 2.33 14.70
N PRO A 155 -33.67 1.19 14.37
CA PRO A 155 -32.94 0.05 13.81
C PRO A 155 -32.21 0.39 12.53
N ASN A 156 -30.98 -0.14 12.34
CA ASN A 156 -30.14 0.17 11.18
C ASN A 156 -30.81 -0.12 9.84
N GLN A 157 -31.67 -1.14 9.78
CA GLN A 157 -32.42 -1.50 8.56
C GLN A 157 -33.36 -0.37 8.09
N GLN A 158 -33.89 0.43 9.02
CA GLN A 158 -34.74 1.57 8.69
C GLN A 158 -33.95 2.82 8.32
N LEU A 159 -32.70 2.94 8.79
CA LEU A 159 -31.80 4.01 8.42
C LEU A 159 -31.17 3.77 7.03
N GLN A 160 -31.01 2.52 6.63
CA GLN A 160 -30.46 2.10 5.31
C GLN A 160 -31.48 2.19 4.17
N GLY A 161 -32.77 2.44 4.45
CA GLY A 161 -33.85 2.45 3.44
C GLY A 161 -33.91 3.67 2.53
N SER A 162 -33.05 4.65 2.69
CA SER A 162 -33.01 5.89 1.90
C SER A 162 -31.68 5.92 1.16
N THR A 163 -31.66 5.40 -0.09
CA THR A 163 -30.59 5.62 -1.08
C THR A 163 -29.18 5.83 -0.49
N VAL A 164 -28.66 4.84 0.19
CA VAL A 164 -27.22 4.77 0.42
C VAL A 164 -26.61 4.44 -0.94
N LEU A 165 -26.23 5.47 -1.69
CA LEU A 165 -25.27 5.30 -2.75
C LEU A 165 -24.08 4.57 -2.11
N PRO A 166 -23.60 3.45 -2.68
CA PRO A 166 -22.45 2.78 -2.12
C PRO A 166 -21.34 3.82 -1.95
N PHE A 167 -20.87 4.00 -0.72
CA PHE A 167 -19.83 4.95 -0.40
C PHE A 167 -18.57 4.49 -1.15
N HIS A 168 -18.32 5.10 -2.28
CA HIS A 168 -17.04 5.00 -2.92
C HIS A 168 -16.13 5.97 -2.16
N PRO A 169 -15.10 5.47 -1.46
CA PRO A 169 -14.18 6.36 -0.78
C PRO A 169 -13.72 7.39 -1.77
N PRO A 170 -13.80 8.68 -1.43
CA PRO A 170 -13.45 9.73 -2.35
C PRO A 170 -12.01 9.56 -2.79
N SER A 171 -11.73 9.99 -3.99
CA SER A 171 -10.46 10.01 -4.69
C SER A 171 -9.25 10.51 -3.90
N ILE A 172 -9.42 11.08 -2.72
CA ILE A 172 -8.34 11.63 -1.86
C ILE A 172 -7.28 10.59 -1.48
N TYR A 173 -7.68 9.31 -1.35
CA TYR A 173 -6.73 8.22 -1.07
C TYR A 173 -6.18 7.59 -2.34
N ASN A 174 -6.83 7.85 -3.45
CA ASN A 174 -6.44 7.29 -4.73
C ASN A 174 -5.04 7.83 -5.10
N GLY A 175 -4.07 6.93 -5.23
CA GLY A 175 -2.68 7.28 -5.49
C GLY A 175 -1.81 7.51 -4.23
N LYS A 176 -2.33 7.31 -3.00
CA LYS A 176 -1.52 7.44 -1.78
C LYS A 176 -0.68 6.19 -1.50
N ALA A 177 0.56 6.45 -1.08
CA ALA A 177 1.45 5.40 -0.61
C ALA A 177 0.99 4.88 0.76
N LEU A 178 1.05 3.57 0.91
CA LEU A 178 0.89 2.86 2.17
C LEU A 178 2.27 2.53 2.76
N GLN A 179 2.30 1.95 3.96
CA GLN A 179 3.53 1.48 4.56
C GLN A 179 4.17 0.40 3.66
N PRO A 180 5.45 0.51 3.31
CA PRO A 180 6.11 -0.47 2.46
C PRO A 180 6.22 -1.83 3.16
N LEU A 181 6.30 -2.89 2.37
CA LEU A 181 6.65 -4.22 2.85
C LEU A 181 8.17 -4.35 2.88
N ASP A 182 8.70 -4.72 4.04
CA ASP A 182 10.10 -5.07 4.21
C ASP A 182 10.25 -6.60 4.17
N ALA A 183 11.37 -7.06 3.61
CA ALA A 183 11.67 -8.49 3.58
C ALA A 183 12.00 -8.99 4.98
N VAL A 184 11.53 -10.20 5.31
CA VAL A 184 11.83 -10.87 6.60
C VAL A 184 13.33 -11.10 6.78
N ASN A 185 14.06 -11.25 5.67
CA ASN A 185 15.50 -11.48 5.63
C ASN A 185 16.29 -10.27 5.11
N GLU A 186 15.83 -9.05 5.37
CA GLU A 186 16.39 -7.80 4.81
C GLU A 186 17.90 -7.72 4.94
N ASP A 187 18.47 -8.02 6.11
CA ASP A 187 19.91 -7.92 6.39
C ASP A 187 20.77 -8.88 5.56
N SER A 188 20.20 -9.96 5.05
CA SER A 188 20.90 -10.97 4.27
C SER A 188 20.74 -10.82 2.74
N VAL A 189 19.87 -9.91 2.30
CA VAL A 189 19.57 -9.73 0.88
C VAL A 189 20.68 -9.00 0.15
N SER A 190 21.33 -9.68 -0.78
CA SER A 190 22.32 -9.08 -1.67
C SER A 190 21.67 -8.49 -2.93
N LYS A 191 22.43 -7.72 -3.69
CA LYS A 191 21.96 -7.16 -4.97
C LYS A 191 21.62 -8.24 -6.02
N TRP A 192 22.11 -9.46 -5.82
CA TRP A 192 21.88 -10.62 -6.70
C TRP A 192 20.83 -11.59 -6.16
N ASP A 193 20.18 -11.22 -5.08
CA ASP A 193 19.15 -12.04 -4.46
C ASP A 193 17.85 -11.25 -4.26
N CYS A 194 16.76 -11.95 -4.02
CA CYS A 194 15.45 -11.38 -3.74
C CYS A 194 15.06 -11.67 -2.29
N GLY A 195 14.55 -10.67 -1.59
CA GLY A 195 14.01 -10.81 -0.25
C GLY A 195 12.82 -11.73 -0.19
N GLN A 196 12.60 -12.33 0.97
CA GLN A 196 11.39 -13.08 1.30
C GLN A 196 10.44 -12.19 2.09
N PHE A 197 9.19 -12.10 1.64
CA PHE A 197 8.15 -11.32 2.26
C PHE A 197 7.19 -12.23 3.01
N SER A 198 6.68 -11.77 4.17
CA SER A 198 5.75 -12.55 4.97
C SER A 198 4.41 -12.74 4.23
N ASP A 199 4.02 -14.00 4.00
CA ASP A 199 2.69 -14.38 3.49
C ASP A 199 1.76 -14.84 4.61
N MET A 200 2.28 -15.01 5.83
CA MET A 200 1.52 -15.45 7.00
C MET A 200 0.74 -14.29 7.63
N GLU A 201 1.38 -13.15 7.73
CA GLU A 201 0.78 -11.94 8.32
C GLU A 201 0.50 -10.90 7.25
N VAL A 202 -0.76 -10.58 7.09
CA VAL A 202 -1.18 -9.44 6.28
C VAL A 202 -0.90 -8.18 7.09
N PRO A 203 -0.16 -7.19 6.58
CA PRO A 203 0.05 -5.93 7.27
C PRO A 203 -1.28 -5.30 7.68
N ASP A 204 -1.33 -4.73 8.89
CA ASP A 204 -2.58 -4.19 9.46
C ASP A 204 -3.30 -3.22 8.52
N GLN A 205 -2.54 -2.37 7.82
CA GLN A 205 -3.10 -1.46 6.82
C GLN A 205 -3.78 -2.19 5.65
N LEU A 206 -3.26 -3.36 5.25
CA LEU A 206 -3.83 -4.15 4.15
C LEU A 206 -4.99 -5.04 4.60
N ARG A 207 -5.00 -5.51 5.83
CA ARG A 207 -6.14 -6.27 6.40
C ARG A 207 -7.45 -5.51 6.26
N LEU A 208 -7.36 -4.22 6.21
CA LEU A 208 -8.46 -3.27 6.24
C LEU A 208 -8.92 -2.84 4.85
N ILE A 209 -8.06 -3.04 3.86
CA ILE A 209 -8.31 -2.71 2.46
C ILE A 209 -8.72 -3.96 1.68
N ILE A 210 -8.05 -5.07 1.95
CA ILE A 210 -8.19 -6.32 1.21
C ILE A 210 -9.32 -7.15 1.84
N GLU A 211 -10.40 -7.35 1.09
CA GLU A 211 -11.53 -8.17 1.52
C GLU A 211 -11.13 -9.65 1.61
N ASP A 212 -10.40 -10.14 0.62
CA ASP A 212 -9.93 -11.52 0.57
C ASP A 212 -8.43 -11.60 0.87
N GLN A 213 -8.09 -11.95 2.12
CA GLN A 213 -6.70 -12.11 2.55
C GLN A 213 -5.93 -13.19 1.75
N GLU A 214 -6.61 -14.17 1.16
CA GLU A 214 -5.95 -15.18 0.33
C GLU A 214 -5.40 -14.56 -0.97
N LYS A 215 -6.01 -13.51 -1.50
CA LYS A 215 -5.45 -12.76 -2.63
C LYS A 215 -4.09 -12.15 -2.29
N TYR A 216 -3.95 -11.58 -1.10
CA TYR A 216 -2.67 -11.07 -0.61
C TYR A 216 -1.63 -12.19 -0.48
N ARG A 217 -1.99 -13.29 0.19
CA ARG A 217 -1.09 -14.44 0.36
C ARG A 217 -0.64 -14.99 -0.98
N LYS A 218 -1.55 -15.16 -1.93
CA LYS A 218 -1.25 -15.58 -3.30
C LYS A 218 -0.30 -14.62 -4.01
N ALA A 219 -0.53 -13.32 -3.89
CA ALA A 219 0.33 -12.28 -4.48
C ALA A 219 1.74 -12.34 -3.90
N VAL A 220 1.89 -12.43 -2.57
CA VAL A 220 3.19 -12.51 -1.90
C VAL A 220 3.92 -13.82 -2.25
N ARG A 221 3.22 -14.97 -2.28
CA ARG A 221 3.79 -16.25 -2.73
C ARG A 221 4.32 -16.19 -4.16
N THR A 222 3.62 -15.49 -5.05
CA THR A 222 4.08 -15.25 -6.42
C THR A 222 5.39 -14.48 -6.43
N ILE A 223 5.55 -13.46 -5.58
CA ILE A 223 6.79 -12.70 -5.46
C ILE A 223 7.90 -13.56 -4.84
N ASN A 224 7.59 -14.30 -3.77
CA ASN A 224 8.55 -15.16 -3.09
C ASN A 224 9.06 -16.31 -3.97
N SER A 225 8.31 -16.72 -5.00
CA SER A 225 8.75 -17.75 -5.94
C SER A 225 10.04 -17.35 -6.68
N VAL A 226 10.30 -16.04 -6.84
CA VAL A 226 11.55 -15.54 -7.44
C VAL A 226 12.76 -15.87 -6.57
N SER A 227 12.61 -15.80 -5.23
CA SER A 227 13.70 -16.13 -4.30
C SER A 227 13.96 -17.64 -4.22
N GLN A 228 12.96 -18.47 -4.50
CA GLN A 228 13.07 -19.94 -4.45
C GLN A 228 13.84 -20.52 -5.63
N ASN A 229 13.95 -19.81 -6.74
CA ASN A 229 14.76 -20.23 -7.86
C ASN A 229 16.24 -20.19 -7.49
N LYS A 230 16.76 -21.32 -6.99
CA LYS A 230 18.14 -21.47 -6.54
C LYS A 230 19.10 -21.38 -7.75
N VAL A 231 19.72 -20.25 -7.93
CA VAL A 231 20.86 -20.09 -8.83
C VAL A 231 22.12 -20.23 -7.99
N TRP A 232 23.01 -21.16 -8.36
CA TRP A 232 24.23 -21.50 -7.62
C TRP A 232 25.17 -20.32 -7.35
N PHE A 233 25.08 -19.28 -8.17
CA PHE A 233 25.98 -18.13 -8.12
C PHE A 233 25.43 -16.91 -7.36
N ARG A 234 24.26 -17.04 -6.71
CA ARG A 234 23.66 -15.94 -5.93
C ARG A 234 24.43 -15.58 -4.65
N PRO A 235 24.94 -16.55 -3.85
CA PRO A 235 25.66 -16.20 -2.63
C PRO A 235 26.92 -15.40 -2.94
N VAL A 236 27.11 -14.31 -2.21
CA VAL A 236 28.26 -13.40 -2.37
C VAL A 236 29.59 -14.14 -2.24
N TRP A 237 29.70 -15.07 -1.29
CA TRP A 237 30.91 -15.87 -1.07
C TRP A 237 31.27 -16.76 -2.26
N VAL A 238 30.28 -17.31 -2.97
CA VAL A 238 30.53 -18.12 -4.19
C VAL A 238 31.10 -17.24 -5.28
N ARG A 239 30.61 -16.03 -5.45
CA ARG A 239 31.12 -15.07 -6.43
C ARG A 239 32.53 -14.66 -6.11
N VAL A 240 32.80 -14.31 -4.85
CA VAL A 240 34.18 -13.99 -4.39
C VAL A 240 35.10 -15.17 -4.62
N PHE A 241 34.64 -16.38 -4.33
CA PHE A 241 35.44 -17.60 -4.56
C PHE A 241 35.76 -17.82 -6.06
N ILE A 242 34.80 -17.62 -6.96
CA ILE A 242 35.01 -17.70 -8.42
C ILE A 242 36.03 -16.65 -8.88
N TYR A 243 35.94 -15.41 -8.37
CA TYR A 243 36.89 -14.35 -8.70
C TYR A 243 38.33 -14.71 -8.24
N ILE A 244 38.45 -15.22 -7.01
CA ILE A 244 39.74 -15.63 -6.45
C ILE A 244 40.32 -16.79 -7.27
N ILE A 245 39.54 -17.83 -7.55
CA ILE A 245 39.99 -18.94 -8.39
C ILE A 245 40.39 -18.48 -9.78
N GLY A 246 39.56 -17.64 -10.42
CA GLY A 246 39.89 -17.08 -11.74
C GLY A 246 41.19 -16.32 -11.72
N LEU A 247 41.44 -15.50 -10.71
CA LEU A 247 42.71 -14.78 -10.56
C LEU A 247 43.92 -15.74 -10.38
N ILE A 248 43.77 -16.74 -9.51
CA ILE A 248 44.81 -17.77 -9.30
C ILE A 248 45.10 -18.51 -10.59
N CYS A 249 44.09 -18.92 -11.36
CA CYS A 249 44.27 -19.58 -12.64
C CYS A 249 45.01 -18.71 -13.64
N ILE A 250 44.65 -17.43 -13.76
CA ILE A 250 45.33 -16.48 -14.66
C ILE A 250 46.80 -16.32 -14.26
N VAL A 251 47.10 -16.13 -12.99
CA VAL A 251 48.47 -15.99 -12.48
C VAL A 251 49.28 -17.29 -12.71
N SER A 252 48.69 -18.45 -12.42
CA SER A 252 49.33 -19.75 -12.61
C SER A 252 49.64 -20.02 -14.09
N LEU A 253 48.70 -19.68 -14.98
CA LEU A 253 48.94 -19.79 -16.44
C LEU A 253 50.04 -18.83 -16.89
N ALA A 254 50.11 -17.62 -16.36
CA ALA A 254 51.15 -16.67 -16.66
C ALA A 254 52.53 -17.19 -16.25
N ILE A 255 52.67 -17.75 -15.05
CA ILE A 255 53.93 -18.35 -14.55
C ILE A 255 54.31 -19.56 -15.40
N PHE A 256 53.38 -20.48 -15.65
CA PHE A 256 53.62 -21.65 -16.47
C PHE A 256 54.10 -21.28 -17.87
N GLN A 257 53.49 -20.27 -18.47
CA GLN A 257 53.85 -19.83 -19.81
C GLN A 257 55.20 -19.15 -19.86
N THR A 258 55.55 -18.30 -18.90
CA THR A 258 56.88 -17.67 -18.83
C THR A 258 57.96 -18.72 -18.69
N PHE A 259 57.72 -19.76 -17.88
CA PHE A 259 58.66 -20.89 -17.73
C PHE A 259 58.74 -21.72 -19.01
N SER A 260 57.63 -22.06 -19.65
CA SER A 260 57.55 -22.82 -20.91
C SER A 260 58.27 -22.09 -22.07
N MET A 261 58.03 -20.75 -22.14
CA MET A 261 58.78 -19.96 -23.16
C MET A 261 60.25 -19.88 -22.91
N ALA A 262 60.66 -19.73 -21.65
CA ALA A 262 62.08 -19.72 -21.31
C ALA A 262 62.80 -21.06 -21.74
N THR A 263 62.17 -22.21 -21.46
CA THR A 263 62.62 -23.53 -21.82
C THR A 263 62.62 -23.75 -23.35
N PHE A 264 61.53 -23.32 -24.04
CA PHE A 264 61.40 -23.44 -25.48
C PHE A 264 62.46 -22.63 -26.24
N LEU A 265 62.77 -21.40 -25.82
CA LEU A 265 63.79 -20.56 -26.39
C LEU A 265 65.23 -21.12 -26.19
N GLN A 266 65.46 -21.95 -25.18
CA GLN A 266 66.73 -22.62 -24.93
C GLN A 266 66.90 -23.84 -25.83
N VAL A 267 65.83 -24.59 -26.14
CA VAL A 267 65.86 -25.86 -26.86
C VAL A 267 65.86 -25.67 -28.40
N VAL A 268 65.18 -24.62 -28.89
CA VAL A 268 64.94 -24.39 -30.33
C VAL A 268 65.53 -23.04 -30.79
N PRO A 269 66.80 -22.92 -31.05
CA PRO A 269 67.45 -21.65 -31.36
C PRO A 269 66.92 -20.97 -32.65
N LYS A 270 66.49 -21.77 -33.69
CA LYS A 270 65.87 -21.22 -34.92
C LYS A 270 64.59 -20.43 -34.75
N VAL A 271 63.81 -20.73 -33.71
CA VAL A 271 62.54 -20.01 -33.44
C VAL A 271 62.75 -18.62 -32.79
N ARG A 272 63.97 -18.43 -32.24
CA ARG A 272 64.38 -17.13 -31.70
C ARG A 272 64.46 -16.02 -32.75
N GLU A 273 64.64 -16.40 -34.04
CA GLU A 273 64.63 -15.43 -35.14
C GLU A 273 63.22 -14.94 -35.51
N SER A 274 62.13 -15.66 -35.11
CA SER A 274 60.75 -15.25 -35.36
C SER A 274 60.11 -14.72 -34.09
N VAL A 275 60.55 -13.54 -33.67
CA VAL A 275 59.98 -12.82 -32.50
C VAL A 275 58.46 -12.67 -32.59
N VAL A 276 57.90 -12.44 -33.80
CA VAL A 276 56.49 -12.30 -34.07
C VAL A 276 55.71 -13.57 -33.73
N ALA A 277 56.20 -14.76 -34.11
CA ALA A 277 55.54 -16.03 -33.80
C ALA A 277 55.51 -16.30 -32.28
N CYS A 278 56.63 -16.00 -31.60
CA CYS A 278 56.70 -16.13 -30.14
C CYS A 278 55.71 -15.18 -29.41
N VAL A 279 55.59 -13.94 -29.87
CA VAL A 279 54.68 -12.95 -29.31
C VAL A 279 53.21 -13.34 -29.57
N LEU A 280 52.87 -13.77 -30.77
CA LEU A 280 51.51 -14.22 -31.11
C LEU A 280 51.12 -15.47 -30.32
N PHE A 281 52.01 -16.42 -30.16
CA PHE A 281 51.77 -17.61 -29.34
C PHE A 281 51.59 -17.26 -27.87
N SER A 282 52.41 -16.39 -27.32
CA SER A 282 52.24 -15.86 -25.97
C SER A 282 50.91 -15.17 -25.79
N LEU A 283 50.55 -14.26 -26.69
CA LEU A 283 49.30 -13.51 -26.64
C LEU A 283 48.06 -14.41 -26.62
N SER A 284 48.06 -15.50 -27.43
CA SER A 284 46.91 -16.40 -27.49
C SER A 284 46.63 -17.11 -26.17
N PHE A 285 47.67 -17.49 -25.41
CA PHE A 285 47.53 -18.14 -24.11
C PHE A 285 46.99 -17.21 -23.02
N TYR A 286 47.17 -15.88 -23.13
CA TYR A 286 46.63 -14.92 -22.19
C TYR A 286 45.22 -14.47 -22.59
N LEU A 287 45.00 -14.25 -23.87
CA LEU A 287 43.73 -13.69 -24.36
C LEU A 287 42.56 -14.65 -24.15
N VAL A 288 42.77 -15.97 -24.34
CA VAL A 288 41.68 -16.95 -24.18
C VAL A 288 41.21 -17.07 -22.72
N PRO A 289 42.06 -17.32 -21.72
CA PRO A 289 41.63 -17.41 -20.34
C PRO A 289 41.13 -16.06 -19.80
N LEU A 290 41.74 -14.95 -20.22
CA LEU A 290 41.23 -13.61 -19.85
C LEU A 290 39.86 -13.35 -20.45
N GLY A 291 39.62 -13.71 -21.71
CA GLY A 291 38.33 -13.60 -22.37
C GLY A 291 37.25 -14.43 -21.68
N LEU A 292 37.56 -15.68 -21.32
CA LEU A 292 36.67 -16.55 -20.55
C LEU A 292 36.36 -15.97 -19.18
N PHE A 293 37.38 -15.46 -18.47
CA PHE A 293 37.17 -14.83 -17.17
C PHE A 293 36.27 -13.57 -17.26
N ILE A 294 36.53 -12.71 -18.23
CA ILE A 294 35.70 -11.54 -18.51
C ILE A 294 34.25 -11.97 -18.82
N HIS A 295 34.08 -13.01 -19.63
CA HIS A 295 32.76 -13.54 -19.99
C HIS A 295 32.01 -14.04 -18.77
N ILE A 296 32.66 -14.78 -17.86
CA ILE A 296 32.08 -15.23 -16.58
C ILE A 296 31.70 -14.03 -15.70
N CYS A 297 32.57 -13.01 -15.63
CA CYS A 297 32.29 -11.80 -14.86
C CYS A 297 31.09 -11.05 -15.41
N LEU A 298 30.97 -10.89 -16.73
CA LEU A 298 29.85 -10.27 -17.40
C LEU A 298 28.55 -11.07 -17.16
N TRP A 299 28.61 -12.39 -17.30
CA TRP A 299 27.49 -13.27 -17.06
C TRP A 299 26.99 -13.20 -15.61
N MET A 300 27.89 -13.19 -14.61
CA MET A 300 27.54 -13.00 -13.21
C MET A 300 26.94 -11.61 -12.93
N ASN A 301 27.33 -10.59 -13.69
CA ASN A 301 26.75 -9.24 -13.52
C ASN A 301 25.35 -9.12 -14.14
N ASP A 302 25.03 -9.90 -15.16
CA ASP A 302 23.69 -9.92 -15.76
C ASP A 302 22.63 -10.54 -14.84
N ASP A 303 23.03 -11.32 -13.83
CA ASP A 303 22.10 -11.85 -12.82
C ASP A 303 21.37 -10.75 -12.04
N GLU A 304 22.02 -9.60 -11.81
CA GLU A 304 21.34 -8.47 -11.17
C GLU A 304 20.15 -7.97 -12.02
N LYS A 305 20.39 -7.81 -13.31
CA LYS A 305 19.35 -7.41 -14.26
C LYS A 305 18.25 -8.46 -14.39
N TYR A 306 18.66 -9.74 -14.35
CA TYR A 306 17.73 -10.86 -14.39
C TYR A 306 16.78 -10.84 -13.17
N ILE A 307 17.32 -10.71 -11.95
CA ILE A 307 16.52 -10.64 -10.72
C ILE A 307 15.58 -9.44 -10.72
N VAL A 308 16.07 -8.27 -11.14
CA VAL A 308 15.23 -7.07 -11.27
C VAL A 308 14.06 -7.31 -12.21
N ARG A 309 14.31 -7.98 -13.34
CA ARG A 309 13.28 -8.29 -14.34
C ARG A 309 12.26 -9.29 -13.81
N GLU A 310 12.73 -10.41 -13.23
CA GLU A 310 11.85 -11.43 -12.69
C GLU A 310 11.03 -10.92 -11.52
N MET A 311 11.61 -10.11 -10.63
CA MET A 311 10.89 -9.49 -9.54
C MET A 311 9.83 -8.50 -10.04
N LYS A 312 10.14 -7.68 -11.04
CA LYS A 312 9.14 -6.78 -11.66
C LYS A 312 7.99 -7.57 -12.28
N LYS A 313 8.29 -8.68 -12.96
CA LYS A 313 7.29 -9.56 -13.57
C LYS A 313 6.41 -10.22 -12.50
N ALA A 314 7.00 -10.76 -11.44
CA ALA A 314 6.26 -11.37 -10.34
C ALA A 314 5.35 -10.35 -9.62
N ILE A 315 5.85 -9.13 -9.40
CA ILE A 315 5.04 -8.04 -8.85
C ILE A 315 3.91 -7.65 -9.81
N GLY A 316 4.16 -7.62 -11.12
CA GLY A 316 3.12 -7.39 -12.11
C GLY A 316 2.01 -8.45 -12.06
N GLN A 317 2.38 -9.72 -11.90
CA GLN A 317 1.43 -10.83 -11.70
C GLN A 317 0.66 -10.69 -10.37
N ALA A 318 1.33 -10.29 -9.30
CA ALA A 318 0.70 -9.98 -8.02
C ALA A 318 -0.30 -8.82 -8.14
N ASN A 319 0.05 -7.80 -8.92
CA ASN A 319 -0.81 -6.63 -9.14
C ASN A 319 -2.07 -6.95 -9.94
N ILE A 320 -2.04 -7.93 -10.83
CA ILE A 320 -3.26 -8.39 -11.51
C ILE A 320 -4.28 -8.89 -10.47
N ILE A 321 -3.80 -9.64 -9.45
CA ILE A 321 -4.65 -10.16 -8.38
C ILE A 321 -5.13 -9.04 -7.45
N LEU A 322 -4.22 -8.13 -7.08
CA LEU A 322 -4.49 -7.09 -6.07
C LEU A 322 -5.16 -5.84 -6.63
N SER A 323 -5.17 -5.66 -7.95
CA SER A 323 -5.86 -4.51 -8.57
C SER A 323 -7.36 -4.49 -8.31
N GLU A 324 -7.98 -5.66 -8.13
CA GLU A 324 -9.39 -5.79 -7.73
C GLU A 324 -9.62 -5.24 -6.31
N GLU A 325 -8.62 -5.37 -5.44
CA GLU A 325 -8.63 -4.86 -4.07
C GLU A 325 -8.11 -3.40 -3.98
N LYS A 326 -7.95 -2.72 -5.12
CA LYS A 326 -7.46 -1.34 -5.21
C LYS A 326 -6.06 -1.13 -4.60
N VAL A 327 -5.24 -2.17 -4.60
CA VAL A 327 -3.86 -2.15 -4.11
C VAL A 327 -2.90 -2.48 -5.24
N LEU A 328 -1.83 -1.69 -5.37
CA LEU A 328 -0.72 -2.00 -6.25
C LEU A 328 0.59 -2.08 -5.45
N MET A 329 1.44 -3.01 -5.89
CA MET A 329 2.78 -3.23 -5.39
C MET A 329 3.81 -2.68 -6.38
N GLY A 330 4.87 -2.02 -5.87
CA GLY A 330 5.97 -1.54 -6.69
C GLY A 330 7.32 -1.97 -6.11
N ARG A 331 8.25 -2.44 -6.96
CA ARG A 331 9.60 -2.81 -6.52
C ARG A 331 10.40 -1.56 -6.15
N ARG A 332 10.66 -1.33 -4.87
CA ARG A 332 11.55 -0.25 -4.40
C ARG A 332 13.02 -0.70 -4.38
N SER A 333 13.27 -1.91 -3.87
CA SER A 333 14.58 -2.58 -3.86
C SER A 333 14.38 -4.10 -3.94
N ASN A 334 15.45 -4.88 -3.79
CA ASN A 334 15.33 -6.34 -3.68
C ASN A 334 14.72 -6.78 -2.34
N SER A 335 14.77 -5.93 -1.31
CA SER A 335 14.25 -6.21 0.04
C SER A 335 13.02 -5.38 0.39
N LYS A 336 12.60 -4.42 -0.45
CA LYS A 336 11.48 -3.51 -0.13
C LYS A 336 10.49 -3.36 -1.28
N ILE A 337 9.20 -3.49 -0.95
CA ILE A 337 8.09 -3.30 -1.88
C ILE A 337 7.26 -2.12 -1.41
N SER A 338 7.09 -1.13 -2.27
CA SER A 338 6.14 -0.04 -2.03
C SER A 338 4.73 -0.52 -2.26
N LEU A 339 3.80 -0.11 -1.40
CA LEU A 339 2.37 -0.37 -1.52
C LEU A 339 1.66 0.95 -1.80
N VAL A 340 0.67 0.91 -2.68
CA VAL A 340 -0.12 2.08 -3.05
C VAL A 340 -1.59 1.69 -3.13
N TYR A 341 -2.46 2.48 -2.51
CA TYR A 341 -3.89 2.38 -2.72
C TYR A 341 -4.26 3.15 -3.98
N VAL A 342 -4.82 2.48 -4.97
CA VAL A 342 -5.24 3.11 -6.24
C VAL A 342 -6.35 2.33 -6.92
N SER A 343 -7.46 3.01 -7.22
CA SER A 343 -8.53 2.45 -8.04
C SER A 343 -8.20 2.61 -9.52
N LEU A 344 -8.23 1.51 -10.23
CA LEU A 344 -7.98 1.46 -11.67
C LEU A 344 -9.27 1.31 -12.50
N GLU A 345 -10.45 1.35 -11.88
CA GLU A 345 -11.74 1.11 -12.56
C GLU A 345 -11.97 2.05 -13.75
N ARG A 346 -11.71 3.36 -13.55
CA ARG A 346 -11.84 4.34 -14.65
C ARG A 346 -10.82 4.10 -15.75
N CYS A 347 -9.59 3.70 -15.39
CA CYS A 347 -8.58 3.37 -16.38
C CYS A 347 -8.95 2.10 -17.15
N LYS A 348 -9.52 1.09 -16.49
CA LYS A 348 -10.00 -0.13 -17.14
C LYS A 348 -11.14 0.17 -18.13
N HIS A 349 -12.05 1.06 -17.75
CA HIS A 349 -13.13 1.50 -18.63
C HIS A 349 -12.60 2.22 -19.88
N GLU A 350 -11.66 3.14 -19.72
CA GLU A 350 -11.00 3.85 -20.84
C GLU A 350 -10.29 2.88 -21.78
N PHE A 351 -9.58 1.86 -21.24
CA PHE A 351 -9.00 0.80 -22.07
C PHE A 351 -10.07 0.05 -22.88
N SER A 352 -11.22 -0.23 -22.27
CA SER A 352 -12.30 -0.95 -22.95
C SER A 352 -12.96 -0.09 -24.05
N GLU A 353 -13.09 1.20 -23.87
CA GLU A 353 -13.60 2.12 -24.90
C GLU A 353 -12.61 2.32 -26.04
N THR A 354 -11.33 2.49 -25.70
CA THR A 354 -10.29 2.77 -26.70
C THR A 354 -10.00 1.57 -27.61
N PHE A 355 -10.13 0.35 -27.08
CA PHE A 355 -9.77 -0.89 -27.78
C PHE A 355 -10.97 -1.80 -28.07
N SER A 356 -12.19 -1.26 -28.10
CA SER A 356 -13.43 -2.00 -28.30
C SER A 356 -13.45 -2.86 -29.58
N ASP A 357 -12.67 -2.52 -30.59
CA ASP A 357 -12.76 -3.12 -31.93
C ASP A 357 -11.68 -4.16 -32.27
N GLN A 358 -10.65 -4.40 -31.44
CA GLN A 358 -9.49 -5.16 -31.93
C GLN A 358 -9.09 -6.42 -31.16
N VAL A 359 -9.25 -6.49 -29.87
CA VAL A 359 -8.86 -7.64 -29.01
C VAL A 359 -9.63 -7.53 -27.72
N CYS A 360 -9.75 -8.62 -26.98
CA CYS A 360 -10.31 -8.54 -25.64
C CYS A 360 -9.61 -7.43 -24.84
N ALA A 361 -10.27 -6.32 -24.63
CA ALA A 361 -9.73 -5.13 -23.95
C ALA A 361 -9.21 -5.48 -22.54
N GLU A 362 -9.81 -6.50 -21.92
CA GLU A 362 -9.37 -7.09 -20.68
C GLU A 362 -7.96 -7.65 -20.76
N ASP A 363 -7.62 -8.41 -21.83
CA ASP A 363 -6.27 -8.97 -22.01
C ASP A 363 -5.22 -7.86 -22.16
N LEU A 364 -5.57 -6.79 -22.87
CA LEU A 364 -4.68 -5.63 -23.03
C LEU A 364 -4.45 -4.92 -21.71
N PHE A 365 -5.50 -4.73 -20.92
CA PHE A 365 -5.40 -4.13 -19.59
C PHE A 365 -4.56 -4.98 -18.65
N GLN A 366 -4.75 -6.30 -18.64
CA GLN A 366 -3.95 -7.22 -17.82
C GLN A 366 -2.47 -7.24 -18.26
N ARG A 367 -2.19 -7.18 -19.58
CA ARG A 367 -0.82 -7.01 -20.07
C ARG A 367 -0.23 -5.67 -19.62
N ALA A 368 -0.98 -4.58 -19.69
CA ALA A 368 -0.53 -3.29 -19.19
C ALA A 368 -0.21 -3.36 -17.68
N LEU A 369 -1.06 -4.00 -16.88
CA LEU A 369 -0.79 -4.25 -15.46
C LEU A 369 0.49 -5.06 -15.27
N LEU A 370 0.67 -6.14 -16.02
CA LEU A 370 1.83 -7.02 -15.90
C LEU A 370 3.16 -6.26 -16.11
N TYR A 371 3.22 -5.39 -17.10
CA TYR A 371 4.47 -4.73 -17.49
C TYR A 371 4.70 -3.38 -16.80
N PHE A 372 3.65 -2.61 -16.55
CA PHE A 372 3.76 -1.21 -16.14
C PHE A 372 3.35 -0.93 -14.69
N SER A 373 2.55 -1.79 -14.06
CA SER A 373 1.98 -1.51 -12.73
C SER A 373 3.02 -1.36 -11.63
N SER A 374 4.10 -2.17 -11.66
CA SER A 374 5.17 -2.08 -10.65
C SER A 374 5.91 -0.74 -10.72
N GLY A 375 6.19 -0.24 -11.93
CA GLY A 375 6.80 1.08 -12.14
C GLY A 375 5.86 2.21 -11.72
N TYR A 376 4.60 2.11 -12.11
CA TYR A 376 3.57 3.07 -11.75
C TYR A 376 3.39 3.20 -10.23
N ALA A 377 3.28 2.08 -9.52
CA ALA A 377 3.18 2.06 -8.06
C ALA A 377 4.40 2.70 -7.38
N CYS A 378 5.62 2.48 -7.92
CA CYS A 378 6.82 3.15 -7.42
C CYS A 378 6.77 4.66 -7.62
N CYS A 379 6.35 5.12 -8.81
CA CYS A 379 6.24 6.55 -9.10
C CYS A 379 5.22 7.24 -8.19
N LEU A 380 4.07 6.61 -7.96
CA LEU A 380 3.06 7.08 -7.02
C LEU A 380 3.60 7.16 -5.59
N ALA A 381 4.27 6.08 -5.13
CA ALA A 381 4.81 6.01 -3.77
C ALA A 381 5.89 7.09 -3.52
N GLN A 382 6.68 7.40 -4.53
CA GLN A 382 7.73 8.43 -4.46
C GLN A 382 7.22 9.82 -4.81
N ARG A 383 5.98 9.95 -5.29
CA ARG A 383 5.40 11.18 -5.85
C ARG A 383 6.28 11.80 -6.93
N HIS A 384 6.95 10.97 -7.69
CA HIS A 384 7.87 11.37 -8.73
C HIS A 384 7.66 10.53 -9.99
N PHE A 385 7.41 11.22 -11.12
CA PHE A 385 7.29 10.60 -12.44
C PHE A 385 8.48 11.03 -13.30
N PRO A 386 9.04 10.16 -14.15
CA PRO A 386 10.20 10.47 -14.99
C PRO A 386 9.86 11.34 -16.21
N PHE A 387 8.66 11.88 -16.26
CA PHE A 387 8.17 12.73 -17.34
C PHE A 387 7.34 13.91 -16.77
N PRO A 388 7.20 15.03 -17.51
CA PRO A 388 6.39 16.15 -17.08
C PRO A 388 4.91 15.72 -16.93
N GLN A 389 4.20 16.36 -16.00
CA GLN A 389 2.78 16.05 -15.81
C GLN A 389 2.00 16.34 -17.12
N PRO A 390 1.13 15.40 -17.53
CA PRO A 390 0.28 15.60 -18.70
C PRO A 390 -0.61 16.82 -18.53
N SER A 391 -0.78 17.58 -19.60
CA SER A 391 -1.67 18.76 -19.62
C SER A 391 -3.16 18.41 -19.55
N SER A 392 -3.52 17.18 -19.90
CA SER A 392 -4.90 16.67 -19.78
C SER A 392 -5.17 16.13 -18.39
N SER A 393 -6.35 16.43 -17.84
CA SER A 393 -6.81 15.81 -16.59
C SER A 393 -6.98 14.30 -16.79
N GLY A 394 -6.30 13.51 -15.94
CA GLY A 394 -6.45 12.06 -15.92
C GLY A 394 -7.54 11.58 -14.96
N HIS A 395 -7.66 10.27 -14.79
CA HIS A 395 -8.64 9.65 -13.90
C HIS A 395 -8.24 9.70 -12.42
N LEU A 396 -7.03 10.18 -12.13
CA LEU A 396 -6.49 10.36 -10.78
C LEU A 396 -6.47 11.86 -10.46
N GLU A 397 -7.22 12.28 -9.45
CA GLU A 397 -7.24 13.67 -9.01
C GLU A 397 -5.87 14.10 -8.45
N GLY A 398 -5.31 15.13 -9.04
CA GLY A 398 -4.02 15.70 -8.62
C GLY A 398 -2.79 14.86 -8.95
N GLY A 399 -2.90 13.87 -9.85
CA GLY A 399 -1.78 13.02 -10.24
C GLY A 399 -1.90 12.41 -11.63
N VAL A 400 -0.87 11.66 -12.01
CA VAL A 400 -0.84 10.88 -13.26
C VAL A 400 -1.60 9.59 -13.08
N CYS A 401 -2.64 9.33 -13.87
CA CYS A 401 -3.36 8.06 -13.83
C CYS A 401 -2.61 6.95 -14.59
N PHE A 402 -3.04 5.71 -14.39
CA PHE A 402 -2.38 4.55 -15.00
C PHE A 402 -2.39 4.60 -16.53
N CYS A 403 -3.49 5.03 -17.17
CA CYS A 403 -3.56 5.19 -18.62
C CYS A 403 -2.51 6.18 -19.14
N GLN A 404 -2.41 7.34 -18.51
CA GLN A 404 -1.41 8.35 -18.87
C GLN A 404 0.01 7.82 -18.68
N TYR A 405 0.26 7.10 -17.58
CA TYR A 405 1.57 6.50 -17.33
C TYR A 405 1.94 5.50 -18.43
N VAL A 406 1.05 4.58 -18.78
CA VAL A 406 1.27 3.59 -19.85
C VAL A 406 1.50 4.27 -21.19
N SER A 407 0.68 5.26 -21.55
CA SER A 407 0.83 6.03 -22.80
C SER A 407 2.20 6.70 -22.89
N GLN A 408 2.66 7.33 -21.80
CA GLN A 408 3.97 7.99 -21.76
C GLN A 408 5.13 6.98 -21.88
N GLN A 409 5.03 5.82 -21.20
CA GLN A 409 6.06 4.78 -21.31
C GLN A 409 6.16 4.21 -22.73
N LEU A 410 5.03 3.95 -23.39
CA LEU A 410 5.01 3.47 -24.76
C LEU A 410 5.54 4.50 -25.76
N SER A 411 5.32 5.79 -25.52
CA SER A 411 5.86 6.85 -26.38
C SER A 411 7.39 6.99 -26.25
N VAL A 412 7.95 6.73 -25.06
CA VAL A 412 9.40 6.75 -24.82
C VAL A 412 10.09 5.57 -25.51
N ASP A 413 9.48 4.36 -25.43
CA ASP A 413 10.04 3.14 -26.05
C ASP A 413 10.04 3.19 -27.61
N GLN A 414 9.25 4.08 -28.23
CA GLN A 414 9.27 4.28 -29.68
C GLN A 414 10.43 5.17 -30.19
N TRP A 415 11.13 5.86 -29.28
CA TRP A 415 12.23 6.78 -29.61
C TRP A 415 13.61 6.31 -29.12
N GLY A 416 13.72 5.12 -28.52
CA GLY A 416 14.95 4.48 -28.03
C GLY A 416 15.23 3.19 -28.74
#